data_15a7c64d36729acb05efe54316b9c106
#
_entry.id   15a7c64d36729acb05efe54316b9c106
#
_cell.length_a   1.000
_cell.length_b   1.000
_cell.length_c   1.000
_cell.angle_alpha   90.00
_cell.angle_beta   90.00
_cell.angle_gamma   90.00
#
_symmetry.space_group_name_H-M   'P 1'
#
loop_
_entity.id
_entity.type
_entity.pdbx_description
1 polymer ?
#
loop_
_entity_poly.entity_id
_entity_poly.type
_entity_poly.pdbx_seq_one_letter_code
_entity_poly.pdbx_strand_id
1 'polypeptide(L)'
;ARQLFERYSPHTDDPVAMLKNMVEEAHIVIRLTAISAEQEPHSTIAAFLINPRGDCHWVHAGDSRIYHFQGSRLAFRTSDHSYVQALVDRGELTESEANNHPHSNILVGCLGTESDPPITTHIIPQLQPGDVLLACSDGVWHYFSPTELASVVDSLSPREATEFLIEKARSRARGGGDNLSLVVVKIEALAEEKKIARLTPLDMGRP
;
A
#
# COMPACT_ATOMS: atom_id res chain seq x y z
N ALA A 1 3.58 9.00 -10.48
CA ALA A 1 4.02 8.65 -9.12
C ALA A 1 5.46 9.08 -8.83
N ARG A 2 6.48 8.60 -9.59
CA ARG A 2 7.90 8.91 -9.31
C ARG A 2 8.21 10.41 -9.28
N GLN A 3 7.75 11.18 -10.27
CA GLN A 3 7.97 12.64 -10.34
C GLN A 3 7.29 13.38 -9.17
N LEU A 4 6.13 12.90 -8.70
CA LEU A 4 5.45 13.46 -7.54
C LEU A 4 6.23 13.16 -6.26
N PHE A 5 6.70 11.92 -6.09
CA PHE A 5 7.51 11.53 -4.94
C PHE A 5 8.84 12.30 -4.86
N GLU A 6 9.54 12.49 -5.99
CA GLU A 6 10.80 13.26 -6.05
C GLU A 6 10.60 14.75 -5.72
N ARG A 7 9.40 15.29 -5.90
CA ARG A 7 9.05 16.68 -5.55
C ARG A 7 8.87 16.87 -4.05
N TYR A 8 8.42 15.82 -3.35
CA TYR A 8 8.22 15.86 -1.91
C TYR A 8 9.48 15.36 -1.20
N SER A 9 10.01 16.19 -0.29
CA SER A 9 11.18 15.81 0.49
C SER A 9 10.91 14.55 1.32
N PRO A 10 11.80 13.54 1.30
CA PRO A 10 11.69 12.38 2.19
C PRO A 10 11.84 12.74 3.68
N HIS A 11 12.16 13.99 3.99
CA HIS A 11 12.26 14.53 5.35
C HIS A 11 11.10 15.45 5.70
N THR A 12 9.92 15.20 5.14
CA THR A 12 8.73 15.98 5.51
C THR A 12 8.36 15.76 6.98
N ASP A 13 8.00 16.84 7.66
CA ASP A 13 7.51 16.78 9.04
C ASP A 13 6.10 16.18 9.14
N ASP A 14 5.36 16.11 8.03
CA ASP A 14 4.03 15.50 7.93
C ASP A 14 3.92 14.51 6.76
N PRO A 15 4.31 13.23 6.98
CA PRO A 15 4.19 12.18 5.97
C PRO A 15 2.76 11.92 5.50
N VAL A 16 1.76 12.13 6.36
CA VAL A 16 0.35 11.90 6.01
C VAL A 16 -0.14 12.96 5.04
N ALA A 17 0.13 14.23 5.31
CA ALA A 17 -0.21 15.31 4.39
C ALA A 17 0.51 15.14 3.05
N MET A 18 1.78 14.76 3.06
CA MET A 18 2.53 14.48 1.85
C MET A 18 1.88 13.38 1.00
N LEU A 19 1.52 12.25 1.61
CA LEU A 19 0.88 11.14 0.90
C LEU A 19 -0.51 11.53 0.34
N LYS A 20 -1.31 12.30 1.11
CA LYS A 20 -2.60 12.81 0.63
C LYS A 20 -2.43 13.74 -0.57
N ASN A 21 -1.55 14.73 -0.48
CA ASN A 21 -1.29 15.66 -1.58
C ASN A 21 -0.83 14.92 -2.85
N MET A 22 -0.01 13.88 -2.69
CA MET A 22 0.43 13.03 -3.81
C MET A 22 -0.75 12.34 -4.51
N VAL A 23 -1.73 11.86 -3.75
CA VAL A 23 -2.95 11.21 -4.29
C VAL A 23 -3.83 12.24 -4.99
N GLU A 24 -4.04 13.40 -4.38
CA GLU A 24 -4.84 14.51 -4.95
C GLU A 24 -4.22 15.03 -6.26
N GLU A 25 -2.91 15.25 -6.29
CA GLU A 25 -2.23 15.64 -7.53
C GLU A 25 -2.35 14.56 -8.61
N ALA A 26 -2.18 13.29 -8.25
CA ALA A 26 -2.35 12.17 -9.20
C ALA A 26 -3.77 12.13 -9.78
N HIS A 27 -4.79 12.33 -8.94
CA HIS A 27 -6.19 12.43 -9.37
C HIS A 27 -6.39 13.56 -10.39
N ILE A 28 -5.89 14.76 -10.10
CA ILE A 28 -6.00 15.91 -10.99
C ILE A 28 -5.29 15.63 -12.33
N VAL A 29 -4.09 15.07 -12.30
CA VAL A 29 -3.33 14.75 -13.53
C VAL A 29 -4.08 13.75 -14.41
N ILE A 30 -4.68 12.70 -13.82
CA ILE A 30 -5.48 11.70 -14.56
C ILE A 30 -6.71 12.37 -15.18
N ARG A 31 -7.43 13.21 -14.45
CA ARG A 31 -8.59 13.96 -14.97
C ARG A 31 -8.21 14.90 -16.13
N LEU A 32 -7.10 15.62 -16.00
CA LEU A 32 -6.63 16.50 -17.08
C LEU A 32 -6.23 15.70 -18.33
N THR A 33 -5.68 14.50 -18.15
CA THR A 33 -5.37 13.58 -19.25
C THR A 33 -6.64 13.11 -19.97
N ALA A 34 -7.73 12.87 -19.24
CA ALA A 34 -9.01 12.48 -19.80
C ALA A 34 -9.53 13.52 -20.81
N ILE A 35 -9.42 14.81 -20.50
CA ILE A 35 -9.88 15.91 -21.34
C ILE A 35 -9.12 15.93 -22.69
N SER A 36 -7.84 15.61 -22.68
CA SER A 36 -6.97 15.64 -23.88
C SER A 36 -7.00 14.35 -24.69
N ALA A 37 -7.36 13.22 -24.09
CA ALA A 37 -7.25 11.89 -24.68
C ALA A 37 -8.59 11.33 -25.22
N GLU A 38 -9.70 12.04 -25.03
CA GLU A 38 -11.06 11.55 -25.33
C GLU A 38 -11.35 10.17 -24.71
N GLN A 39 -10.75 9.90 -23.55
CA GLN A 39 -10.87 8.67 -22.77
C GLN A 39 -11.17 9.02 -21.32
N GLU A 40 -11.74 8.10 -20.59
CA GLU A 40 -11.97 8.23 -19.14
C GLU A 40 -10.99 7.32 -18.36
N PRO A 41 -9.71 7.72 -18.24
CA PRO A 41 -8.74 6.91 -17.53
C PRO A 41 -9.03 6.97 -16.03
N HIS A 42 -9.13 5.80 -15.42
CA HIS A 42 -9.28 5.64 -13.98
C HIS A 42 -8.11 4.83 -13.43
N SER A 43 -7.78 5.04 -12.15
CA SER A 43 -6.73 4.29 -11.47
C SER A 43 -7.03 4.17 -9.98
N THR A 44 -6.48 3.14 -9.37
CA THR A 44 -6.39 3.01 -7.92
C THR A 44 -4.99 3.38 -7.45
N ILE A 45 -4.82 3.60 -6.17
CA ILE A 45 -3.51 3.78 -5.56
C ILE A 45 -3.45 3.10 -4.20
N ALA A 46 -2.34 2.42 -3.94
CA ALA A 46 -1.94 1.91 -2.65
C ALA A 46 -0.46 2.22 -2.46
N ALA A 47 -0.14 3.10 -1.52
CA ALA A 47 1.23 3.57 -1.29
C ALA A 47 1.55 3.65 0.20
N PHE A 48 2.79 3.38 0.56
CA PHE A 48 3.27 3.56 1.93
C PHE A 48 4.68 4.17 1.95
N LEU A 49 4.98 4.81 3.07
CA LEU A 49 6.26 5.42 3.37
C LEU A 49 6.70 4.96 4.77
N ILE A 50 7.92 4.45 4.86
CA ILE A 50 8.55 4.12 6.14
C ILE A 50 9.54 5.22 6.48
N ASN A 51 9.33 5.88 7.63
CA ASN A 51 10.23 6.92 8.09
C ASN A 51 11.46 6.33 8.83
N PRO A 52 12.52 7.13 9.10
CA PRO A 52 13.69 6.64 9.82
C PRO A 52 13.44 6.12 11.24
N ARG A 53 12.31 6.48 11.85
CA ARG A 53 11.90 5.96 13.18
C ARG A 53 11.24 4.60 13.11
N GLY A 54 10.98 4.09 11.88
CA GLY A 54 10.30 2.82 11.65
C GLY A 54 8.79 2.93 11.62
N ASP A 55 8.20 4.13 11.66
CA ASP A 55 6.76 4.28 11.49
C ASP A 55 6.41 4.13 10.00
N CYS A 56 5.39 3.34 9.70
CA CYS A 56 4.85 3.20 8.36
C CYS A 56 3.57 4.01 8.22
N HIS A 57 3.60 4.97 7.32
CA HIS A 57 2.43 5.76 6.92
C HIS A 57 1.94 5.24 5.58
N TRP A 58 0.65 4.95 5.44
CA TRP A 58 0.11 4.56 4.16
C TRP A 58 -1.09 5.39 3.73
N VAL A 59 -1.36 5.34 2.44
CA VAL A 59 -2.54 5.93 1.80
C VAL A 59 -3.06 4.97 0.74
N HIS A 60 -4.39 4.87 0.61
CA HIS A 60 -4.99 4.20 -0.53
C HIS A 60 -6.28 4.87 -0.99
N ALA A 61 -6.61 4.66 -2.27
CA ALA A 61 -7.88 4.98 -2.91
C ALA A 61 -8.20 3.91 -3.95
N GLY A 62 -9.37 3.28 -3.85
CA GLY A 62 -9.79 2.15 -4.68
C GLY A 62 -9.73 0.81 -3.94
N ASP A 63 -9.45 -0.26 -4.67
CA ASP A 63 -9.41 -1.65 -4.21
C ASP A 63 -8.03 -2.31 -4.27
N SER A 64 -7.01 -1.58 -4.67
CA SER A 64 -5.64 -2.02 -4.43
C SER A 64 -5.35 -2.02 -2.94
N ARG A 65 -4.82 -3.13 -2.42
CA ARG A 65 -4.72 -3.38 -0.98
C ARG A 65 -3.31 -3.25 -0.45
N ILE A 66 -3.20 -2.80 0.80
CA ILE A 66 -1.99 -2.89 1.60
C ILE A 66 -2.27 -3.84 2.76
N TYR A 67 -1.39 -4.80 2.94
CA TYR A 67 -1.40 -5.76 4.05
C TYR A 67 -0.18 -5.53 4.93
N HIS A 68 -0.37 -5.64 6.23
CA HIS A 68 0.68 -5.75 7.23
C HIS A 68 0.61 -7.12 7.88
N PHE A 69 1.67 -7.89 7.77
CA PHE A 69 1.80 -9.19 8.40
C PHE A 69 2.85 -9.17 9.51
N GLN A 70 2.59 -9.89 10.58
CA GLN A 70 3.51 -10.17 11.68
C GLN A 70 3.71 -11.69 11.75
N GLY A 71 4.80 -12.19 11.19
CA GLY A 71 4.95 -13.60 10.88
C GLY A 71 3.81 -14.08 9.98
N SER A 72 3.21 -15.22 10.29
CA SER A 72 2.09 -15.79 9.54
C SER A 72 0.71 -15.18 9.89
N ARG A 73 0.67 -14.10 10.69
CA ARG A 73 -0.57 -13.44 11.12
C ARG A 73 -0.81 -12.15 10.34
N LEU A 74 -2.01 -12.01 9.78
CA LEU A 74 -2.48 -10.72 9.28
C LEU A 74 -2.71 -9.78 10.47
N ALA A 75 -1.93 -8.71 10.57
CA ALA A 75 -2.07 -7.67 11.60
C ALA A 75 -3.06 -6.60 11.14
N PHE A 76 -3.00 -6.20 9.87
CA PHE A 76 -3.90 -5.20 9.29
C PHE A 76 -3.99 -5.33 7.77
N ARG A 77 -5.12 -4.87 7.20
CA ARG A 77 -5.38 -4.76 5.77
C ARG A 77 -6.20 -3.49 5.50
N THR A 78 -6.00 -2.85 4.36
CA THR A 78 -6.89 -1.78 3.88
C THR A 78 -8.29 -2.31 3.60
N SER A 79 -9.31 -1.48 3.81
CA SER A 79 -10.70 -1.75 3.43
C SER A 79 -10.97 -1.11 2.07
N ASP A 80 -11.48 -1.88 1.11
CA ASP A 80 -11.65 -1.43 -0.27
C ASP A 80 -12.70 -0.32 -0.39
N HIS A 81 -12.47 0.63 -1.27
CA HIS A 81 -13.49 1.59 -1.67
C HIS A 81 -14.36 1.01 -2.79
N SER A 82 -15.06 -0.09 -2.50
CA SER A 82 -15.91 -0.82 -3.42
C SER A 82 -17.35 -0.93 -2.94
N TYR A 83 -18.25 -1.17 -3.87
CA TYR A 83 -19.66 -1.41 -3.57
C TYR A 83 -19.86 -2.60 -2.63
N VAL A 84 -19.16 -3.71 -2.90
CA VAL A 84 -19.30 -4.92 -2.08
C VAL A 84 -18.71 -4.75 -0.69
N GLN A 85 -17.66 -3.97 -0.52
CA GLN A 85 -17.11 -3.65 0.79
C GLN A 85 -18.12 -2.84 1.62
N ALA A 86 -18.82 -1.90 1.00
CA ALA A 86 -19.88 -1.16 1.69
C ALA A 86 -21.04 -2.07 2.15
N LEU A 87 -21.33 -3.17 1.44
CA LEU A 87 -22.29 -4.18 1.88
C LEU A 87 -21.75 -5.01 3.06
N VAL A 88 -20.46 -5.37 3.04
CA VAL A 88 -19.80 -6.05 4.16
C VAL A 88 -19.81 -5.19 5.40
N ASP A 89 -19.48 -3.91 5.29
CA ASP A 89 -19.43 -2.96 6.42
C ASP A 89 -20.82 -2.76 7.08
N ARG A 90 -21.91 -2.92 6.29
CA ARG A 90 -23.27 -2.91 6.81
C ARG A 90 -23.77 -4.26 7.32
N GLY A 91 -22.95 -5.31 7.21
CA GLY A 91 -23.30 -6.67 7.60
C GLY A 91 -24.31 -7.36 6.65
N GLU A 92 -24.49 -6.85 5.44
CA GLU A 92 -25.38 -7.42 4.40
C GLU A 92 -24.70 -8.57 3.64
N LEU A 93 -23.35 -8.58 3.59
CA LEU A 93 -22.54 -9.65 3.02
C LEU A 93 -21.40 -10.02 3.97
N THR A 94 -20.96 -11.26 3.87
CA THR A 94 -19.67 -11.69 4.40
C THR A 94 -18.55 -11.34 3.41
N GLU A 95 -17.30 -11.27 3.85
CA GLU A 95 -16.16 -11.09 2.94
C GLU A 95 -16.07 -12.18 1.86
N SER A 96 -16.43 -13.41 2.17
CA SER A 96 -16.45 -14.51 1.22
C SER A 96 -17.50 -14.34 0.13
N GLU A 97 -18.68 -13.84 0.49
CA GLU A 97 -19.75 -13.53 -0.46
C GLU A 97 -19.39 -12.34 -1.34
N ALA A 98 -18.77 -11.30 -0.75
CA ALA A 98 -18.30 -10.12 -1.46
C ALA A 98 -17.29 -10.46 -2.57
N ASN A 99 -16.33 -11.35 -2.29
CA ASN A 99 -15.32 -11.77 -3.26
C ASN A 99 -15.91 -12.51 -4.48
N ASN A 100 -17.07 -13.14 -4.34
CA ASN A 100 -17.75 -13.87 -5.40
C ASN A 100 -18.97 -13.13 -5.96
N HIS A 101 -19.20 -11.88 -5.53
CA HIS A 101 -20.36 -11.12 -5.93
C HIS A 101 -20.22 -10.61 -7.38
N PRO A 102 -21.32 -10.61 -8.20
CA PRO A 102 -21.27 -10.12 -9.59
C PRO A 102 -20.77 -8.68 -9.75
N HIS A 103 -20.89 -7.87 -8.69
CA HIS A 103 -20.44 -6.48 -8.65
C HIS A 103 -19.17 -6.28 -7.79
N SER A 104 -18.35 -7.32 -7.63
CA SER A 104 -17.13 -7.27 -6.82
C SER A 104 -16.10 -6.25 -7.32
N ASN A 105 -16.13 -5.93 -8.61
CA ASN A 105 -15.25 -4.98 -9.27
C ASN A 105 -15.80 -3.53 -9.36
N ILE A 106 -16.99 -3.26 -8.79
CA ILE A 106 -17.54 -1.91 -8.81
C ILE A 106 -16.91 -1.07 -7.70
N LEU A 107 -16.12 -0.08 -8.09
CA LEU A 107 -15.56 0.91 -7.19
C LEU A 107 -16.55 2.01 -6.87
N VAL A 108 -16.60 2.46 -5.61
CA VAL A 108 -17.35 3.65 -5.19
C VAL A 108 -16.49 4.91 -5.24
N GLY A 109 -15.20 4.77 -5.54
CA GLY A 109 -14.29 5.88 -5.78
C GLY A 109 -12.90 5.41 -6.17
N CYS A 110 -12.32 6.11 -7.14
CA CYS A 110 -10.96 5.91 -7.64
C CYS A 110 -10.39 7.22 -8.19
N LEU A 111 -9.15 7.22 -8.61
CA LEU A 111 -8.52 8.39 -9.22
C LEU A 111 -9.06 8.60 -10.64
N GLY A 112 -9.21 9.86 -11.05
CA GLY A 112 -9.65 10.25 -12.39
C GLY A 112 -11.17 10.44 -12.55
N THR A 113 -11.98 10.14 -11.54
CA THR A 113 -13.42 10.36 -11.52
C THR A 113 -13.77 11.86 -11.45
N GLU A 114 -15.03 12.24 -11.74
CA GLU A 114 -15.49 13.62 -11.61
C GLU A 114 -15.49 14.11 -10.15
N SER A 115 -15.84 13.22 -9.20
CA SER A 115 -15.82 13.50 -7.77
C SER A 115 -14.44 13.22 -7.17
N ASP A 116 -14.14 13.89 -6.06
CA ASP A 116 -12.92 13.62 -5.30
C ASP A 116 -12.85 12.15 -4.84
N PRO A 117 -11.69 11.49 -4.97
CA PRO A 117 -11.55 10.10 -4.57
C PRO A 117 -11.60 9.98 -3.04
N PRO A 118 -12.16 8.89 -2.50
CA PRO A 118 -12.02 8.60 -1.09
C PRO A 118 -10.56 8.30 -0.77
N ILE A 119 -9.94 9.10 0.10
CA ILE A 119 -8.54 8.92 0.50
C ILE A 119 -8.52 8.43 1.94
N THR A 120 -8.13 7.17 2.14
CA THR A 120 -7.93 6.60 3.47
C THR A 120 -6.45 6.53 3.81
N THR A 121 -6.11 6.95 5.02
CA THR A 121 -4.73 6.91 5.54
C THR A 121 -4.70 6.18 6.88
N HIS A 122 -3.55 5.56 7.17
CA HIS A 122 -3.30 4.90 8.44
C HIS A 122 -1.82 4.96 8.80
N ILE A 123 -1.52 4.75 10.08
CA ILE A 123 -0.15 4.72 10.61
C ILE A 123 0.04 3.41 11.38
N ILE A 124 1.10 2.69 11.03
CA ILE A 124 1.63 1.60 11.86
C ILE A 124 2.84 2.15 12.58
N PRO A 125 2.78 2.34 13.90
CA PRO A 125 3.94 2.81 14.65
C PRO A 125 4.97 1.70 14.80
N GLN A 126 6.24 2.06 14.66
CA GLN A 126 7.40 1.21 14.99
C GLN A 126 7.34 -0.22 14.44
N LEU A 127 7.41 -0.36 13.12
CA LEU A 127 7.58 -1.68 12.48
C LEU A 127 8.70 -2.46 13.16
N GLN A 128 8.45 -3.76 13.38
CA GLN A 128 9.42 -4.65 14.02
C GLN A 128 10.17 -5.51 12.99
N PRO A 129 11.40 -5.94 13.27
CA PRO A 129 12.05 -6.97 12.46
C PRO A 129 11.15 -8.20 12.32
N GLY A 130 10.98 -8.68 11.09
CA GLY A 130 10.05 -9.74 10.73
C GLY A 130 8.68 -9.27 10.24
N ASP A 131 8.32 -8.00 10.44
CA ASP A 131 7.11 -7.42 9.85
C ASP A 131 7.23 -7.42 8.31
N VAL A 132 6.12 -7.71 7.63
CA VAL A 132 6.05 -7.67 6.17
C VAL A 132 4.92 -6.75 5.73
N LEU A 133 5.23 -5.85 4.80
CA LEU A 133 4.26 -5.04 4.08
C LEU A 133 4.11 -5.58 2.66
N LEU A 134 2.88 -5.83 2.24
CA LEU A 134 2.52 -6.22 0.88
C LEU A 134 1.52 -5.22 0.33
N ALA A 135 1.85 -4.56 -0.78
CA ALA A 135 0.88 -3.79 -1.57
C ALA A 135 0.62 -4.52 -2.88
N CYS A 136 -0.65 -4.67 -3.27
CA CYS A 136 -0.99 -5.38 -4.52
C CYS A 136 -2.31 -4.92 -5.13
N SER A 137 -2.44 -5.11 -6.45
CA SER A 137 -3.71 -4.95 -7.17
C SER A 137 -4.63 -6.16 -6.94
N ASP A 138 -5.89 -6.01 -7.36
CA ASP A 138 -6.94 -7.04 -7.33
C ASP A 138 -6.55 -8.31 -8.10
N GLY A 139 -5.85 -8.19 -9.22
CA GLY A 139 -5.30 -9.32 -9.97
C GLY A 139 -4.39 -10.25 -9.15
N VAL A 140 -3.92 -9.81 -7.97
CA VAL A 140 -3.20 -10.66 -7.01
C VAL A 140 -4.15 -11.13 -5.91
N TRP A 141 -4.69 -10.20 -5.11
CA TRP A 141 -5.40 -10.59 -3.89
C TRP A 141 -6.69 -11.38 -4.15
N HIS A 142 -7.30 -11.25 -5.31
CA HIS A 142 -8.49 -12.03 -5.68
C HIS A 142 -8.25 -13.55 -5.69
N TYR A 143 -7.01 -13.96 -5.91
CA TYR A 143 -6.63 -15.38 -6.02
C TYR A 143 -6.06 -15.97 -4.73
N PHE A 144 -5.94 -15.21 -3.66
CA PHE A 144 -5.33 -15.69 -2.41
C PHE A 144 -6.15 -15.30 -1.20
N SER A 145 -6.29 -16.24 -0.27
CA SER A 145 -6.75 -15.86 1.07
C SER A 145 -5.65 -15.08 1.81
N PRO A 146 -6.02 -14.24 2.79
CA PRO A 146 -5.03 -13.56 3.65
C PRO A 146 -4.06 -14.54 4.33
N THR A 147 -4.51 -15.72 4.70
CA THR A 147 -3.68 -16.77 5.31
C THR A 147 -2.65 -17.33 4.34
N GLU A 148 -3.02 -17.54 3.07
CA GLU A 148 -2.07 -17.97 2.04
C GLU A 148 -1.01 -16.90 1.79
N LEU A 149 -1.41 -15.62 1.66
CA LEU A 149 -0.48 -14.51 1.52
C LEU A 149 0.49 -14.46 2.70
N ALA A 150 -0.02 -14.53 3.92
CA ALA A 150 0.79 -14.52 5.14
C ALA A 150 1.84 -15.65 5.13
N SER A 151 1.43 -16.88 4.83
CA SER A 151 2.33 -18.03 4.79
C SER A 151 3.44 -17.87 3.75
N VAL A 152 3.12 -17.33 2.58
CA VAL A 152 4.11 -17.10 1.51
C VAL A 152 5.13 -16.05 1.91
N VAL A 153 4.68 -14.88 2.39
CA VAL A 153 5.59 -13.77 2.71
C VAL A 153 6.38 -14.00 4.00
N ASP A 154 5.90 -14.85 4.91
CA ASP A 154 6.63 -15.27 6.10
C ASP A 154 7.78 -16.23 5.75
N SER A 155 7.50 -17.24 4.89
CA SER A 155 8.40 -18.34 4.59
C SER A 155 9.47 -18.02 3.54
N LEU A 156 9.19 -17.08 2.62
CA LEU A 156 10.05 -16.78 1.47
C LEU A 156 10.70 -15.41 1.61
N SER A 157 11.82 -15.21 0.90
CA SER A 157 12.37 -13.87 0.71
C SER A 157 11.41 -13.00 -0.10
N PRO A 158 11.48 -11.66 -0.02
CA PRO A 158 10.59 -10.77 -0.77
C PRO A 158 10.57 -11.06 -2.28
N ARG A 159 11.72 -11.39 -2.85
CA ARG A 159 11.86 -11.73 -4.26
C ARG A 159 11.15 -13.04 -4.60
N GLU A 160 11.44 -14.11 -3.87
CA GLU A 160 10.83 -15.42 -4.07
C GLU A 160 9.31 -15.37 -3.85
N ALA A 161 8.85 -14.64 -2.82
CA ALA A 161 7.43 -14.42 -2.56
C ALA A 161 6.75 -13.73 -3.74
N THR A 162 7.37 -12.68 -4.29
CA THR A 162 6.85 -11.96 -5.46
C THR A 162 6.74 -12.87 -6.69
N GLU A 163 7.79 -13.60 -7.02
CA GLU A 163 7.82 -14.53 -8.14
C GLU A 163 6.75 -15.61 -7.97
N PHE A 164 6.67 -16.23 -6.79
CA PHE A 164 5.69 -17.27 -6.47
C PHE A 164 4.24 -16.76 -6.58
N LEU A 165 3.94 -15.59 -6.01
CA LEU A 165 2.59 -15.02 -6.02
C LEU A 165 2.13 -14.68 -7.45
N ILE A 166 3.01 -14.13 -8.28
CA ILE A 166 2.71 -13.82 -9.69
C ILE A 166 2.42 -15.10 -10.47
N GLU A 167 3.30 -16.10 -10.38
CA GLU A 167 3.12 -17.35 -11.10
C GLU A 167 1.83 -18.08 -10.67
N LYS A 168 1.58 -18.11 -9.37
CA LYS A 168 0.40 -18.77 -8.82
C LYS A 168 -0.90 -18.05 -9.17
N ALA A 169 -0.91 -16.71 -9.14
CA ALA A 169 -2.06 -15.90 -9.58
C ALA A 169 -2.38 -16.19 -11.05
N ARG A 170 -1.38 -16.14 -11.94
CA ARG A 170 -1.54 -16.48 -13.36
C ARG A 170 -2.09 -17.90 -13.58
N SER A 171 -1.57 -18.87 -12.83
CA SER A 171 -2.04 -20.25 -12.89
C SER A 171 -3.50 -20.37 -12.46
N ARG A 172 -3.91 -19.69 -11.39
CA ARG A 172 -5.29 -19.69 -10.87
C ARG A 172 -6.26 -18.95 -11.80
N ALA A 173 -5.79 -17.92 -12.48
CA ALA A 173 -6.57 -17.14 -13.45
C ALA A 173 -6.91 -17.91 -14.74
N ARG A 174 -6.23 -19.02 -15.04
CA ARG A 174 -6.48 -19.88 -16.22
C ARG A 174 -6.55 -19.11 -17.55
N GLY A 175 -5.75 -18.09 -17.70
CA GLY A 175 -5.69 -17.25 -18.90
C GLY A 175 -6.71 -16.09 -18.96
N GLY A 176 -7.58 -15.96 -17.97
CA GLY A 176 -8.57 -14.86 -17.86
C GLY A 176 -8.22 -13.83 -16.78
N GLY A 177 -6.94 -13.77 -16.36
CA GLY A 177 -6.52 -12.89 -15.29
C GLY A 177 -6.34 -11.44 -15.69
N ASP A 178 -6.43 -10.58 -14.69
CA ASP A 178 -6.19 -9.14 -14.79
C ASP A 178 -4.70 -8.79 -14.71
N ASN A 179 -4.39 -7.50 -14.80
CA ASN A 179 -3.04 -6.98 -14.60
C ASN A 179 -2.54 -7.25 -13.18
N LEU A 180 -1.35 -7.80 -13.07
CA LEU A 180 -0.73 -8.17 -11.81
C LEU A 180 0.31 -7.14 -11.39
N SER A 181 0.11 -6.53 -10.22
CA SER A 181 1.08 -5.61 -9.63
C SER A 181 1.21 -5.90 -8.15
N LEU A 182 2.44 -6.06 -7.64
CA LEU A 182 2.68 -6.21 -6.21
C LEU A 182 4.07 -5.72 -5.81
N VAL A 183 4.17 -5.33 -4.54
CA VAL A 183 5.42 -4.95 -3.86
C VAL A 183 5.44 -5.65 -2.51
N VAL A 184 6.55 -6.32 -2.19
CA VAL A 184 6.78 -6.96 -0.89
C VAL A 184 7.98 -6.29 -0.23
N VAL A 185 7.80 -5.82 1.01
CA VAL A 185 8.88 -5.27 1.85
C VAL A 185 8.89 -6.05 3.17
N LYS A 186 10.02 -6.69 3.48
CA LYS A 186 10.27 -7.38 4.74
C LYS A 186 11.23 -6.55 5.58
N ILE A 187 10.89 -6.32 6.83
CA ILE A 187 11.72 -5.55 7.77
C ILE A 187 12.73 -6.52 8.39
N GLU A 188 13.99 -6.38 8.05
CA GLU A 188 15.07 -7.20 8.63
C GLU A 188 15.68 -6.54 9.87
N ALA A 189 15.96 -5.23 9.78
CA ALA A 189 16.41 -4.40 10.88
C ALA A 189 16.03 -2.96 10.63
N LEU A 190 15.65 -2.23 11.67
CA LEU A 190 15.54 -0.78 11.61
C LEU A 190 16.91 -0.17 11.81
N ALA A 191 17.20 0.92 11.07
CA ALA A 191 18.46 1.63 11.24
C ALA A 191 18.58 2.13 12.68
N GLU A 192 19.62 1.71 13.40
CA GLU A 192 19.94 2.31 14.68
C GLU A 192 20.23 3.80 14.46
N GLU A 193 19.58 4.69 15.21
CA GLU A 193 19.99 6.10 15.27
C GLU A 193 21.45 6.12 15.70
N LYS A 194 22.35 6.49 14.80
CA LYS A 194 23.74 6.80 15.16
C LYS A 194 23.66 7.93 16.18
N LYS A 195 23.80 7.62 17.46
CA LYS A 195 24.08 8.61 18.50
C LYS A 195 25.33 9.35 18.06
N ILE A 196 25.16 10.57 17.54
CA ILE A 196 26.27 11.47 17.32
C ILE A 196 26.83 11.72 18.71
N ALA A 197 27.95 11.06 19.00
CA ALA A 197 28.71 11.32 20.22
C ALA A 197 29.03 12.81 20.21
N ARG A 198 28.36 13.58 21.08
CA ARG A 198 28.76 14.94 21.32
C ARG A 198 30.20 14.90 21.79
N LEU A 199 31.10 15.34 20.92
CA LEU A 199 32.48 15.63 21.30
C LEU A 199 32.41 16.65 22.43
N THR A 200 32.72 16.21 23.65
CA THR A 200 32.98 17.11 24.77
C THR A 200 34.08 18.07 24.33
N PRO A 201 33.92 19.38 24.45
CA PRO A 201 35.00 20.31 24.15
C PRO A 201 36.18 19.95 25.05
N LEU A 202 37.36 19.76 24.43
CA LEU A 202 38.62 19.67 25.15
C LEU A 202 38.78 20.91 26.03
N ASP A 203 38.83 20.68 27.34
CA ASP A 203 39.18 21.73 28.32
C ASP A 203 40.62 22.14 28.04
N MET A 204 40.79 23.21 27.27
CA MET A 204 42.06 23.83 27.04
C MET A 204 42.41 24.64 28.32
N GLY A 205 43.03 23.92 29.26
CA GLY A 205 43.59 24.58 30.48
C GLY A 205 44.40 25.81 30.09
N ARG A 206 44.03 26.94 30.66
CA ARG A 206 44.82 28.19 30.59
C ARG A 206 46.13 28.01 31.38
N PRO A 207 47.21 28.67 30.89
CA PRO A 207 48.50 28.68 31.55
C PRO A 207 48.50 29.43 32.89
#